data_9dcb6a18b2594c81f376e5d60ff8c7c4
#
_entry.id   9dcb6a18b2594c81f376e5d60ff8c7c4
#
_cell.length_a   1.000
_cell.length_b   1.000
_cell.length_c   1.000
_cell.angle_alpha   90.00
_cell.angle_beta   90.00
_cell.angle_gamma   90.00
#
_symmetry.space_group_name_H-M   'P 1'
#
loop_
_entity.id
_entity.type
_entity.pdbx_description
1 polymer ?
#
loop_
_entity_poly.entity_id
_entity_poly.type
_entity_poly.pdbx_seq_one_letter_code
_entity_poly.pdbx_strand_id
1 'polypeptide(L)'
;MIYDVIVIGSGPGGYVAAIRAAQLGMKTAIVEKYSTLGGTCLNVGCIPSKALLDSSEHYHKLQNDFPDHGIQAEKISLNLNQMISRKNDVVKQTCDGVAFLMKKNKLDVFTGVGSFVDATHIKVASADKKETILETKKVIIATGSKPVTPGSMGYDKKRVITSTEALNITRLPKNMVIIGAGVIGLELGSVFARLGTKVDVVEYMDRILPGMDMDCSKELMRSLKKLGITFYLNHEVLAVKGDAKKALVTFKSRGEGGENKSIETEYCLIAIGRRPYTEGLSLENTKVKLDEKGRIKVDEHLLTDEPTIYAIGDVVKGAMLAHKAEEEGMFVAETMAGQQPHIDYNLIPGVVYTWPEFASVGKTEESLKTENIPYKIGKFPVKALGR
;
A
#
# COMPACT_ATOMS: atom_id res chain seq x y z
N MET A 1 28.44 16.35 14.18
CA MET A 1 28.81 15.33 13.14
C MET A 1 27.89 15.57 11.97
N ILE A 2 28.43 15.89 10.81
CA ILE A 2 27.64 16.22 9.61
C ILE A 2 27.43 14.97 8.77
N TYR A 3 26.21 14.69 8.34
CA TYR A 3 25.87 13.66 7.37
C TYR A 3 25.89 14.22 5.95
N ASP A 4 26.20 13.39 4.96
CA ASP A 4 26.00 13.78 3.56
C ASP A 4 24.52 13.71 3.19
N VAL A 5 23.80 12.70 3.73
CA VAL A 5 22.36 12.50 3.49
C VAL A 5 21.67 12.03 4.77
N ILE A 6 20.50 12.61 5.06
CA ILE A 6 19.55 12.07 6.03
C ILE A 6 18.27 11.68 5.29
N VAL A 7 17.81 10.44 5.49
CA VAL A 7 16.55 9.93 4.96
C VAL A 7 15.49 9.92 6.05
N ILE A 8 14.34 10.57 5.84
CA ILE A 8 13.22 10.59 6.78
C ILE A 8 12.16 9.58 6.33
N GLY A 9 12.04 8.47 7.05
CA GLY A 9 11.18 7.34 6.77
C GLY A 9 11.93 6.14 6.21
N SER A 10 11.67 4.97 6.77
CA SER A 10 12.33 3.70 6.41
C SER A 10 11.46 2.76 5.58
N GLY A 11 10.46 3.28 4.86
CA GLY A 11 9.72 2.51 3.87
C GLY A 11 10.60 2.07 2.69
N PRO A 12 10.05 1.33 1.70
CA PRO A 12 10.81 0.80 0.56
C PRO A 12 11.70 1.85 -0.11
N GLY A 13 11.18 3.00 -0.48
CA GLY A 13 12.01 4.07 -1.05
C GLY A 13 13.09 4.56 -0.10
N GLY A 14 12.77 4.71 1.20
CA GLY A 14 13.71 5.25 2.17
C GLY A 14 14.87 4.31 2.48
N TYR A 15 14.61 3.01 2.76
CA TYR A 15 15.72 2.09 3.05
C TYR A 15 16.57 1.80 1.82
N VAL A 16 15.98 1.74 0.61
CA VAL A 16 16.74 1.56 -0.63
C VAL A 16 17.61 2.77 -0.92
N ALA A 17 17.04 3.99 -0.82
CA ALA A 17 17.81 5.23 -1.00
C ALA A 17 18.99 5.34 -0.01
N ALA A 18 18.74 5.04 1.27
CA ALA A 18 19.77 5.11 2.30
C ALA A 18 20.91 4.10 2.06
N ILE A 19 20.57 2.84 1.72
CA ILE A 19 21.55 1.80 1.37
C ILE A 19 22.36 2.22 0.15
N ARG A 20 21.69 2.69 -0.91
CA ARG A 20 22.37 3.09 -2.14
C ARG A 20 23.29 4.28 -1.92
N ALA A 21 22.86 5.30 -1.17
CA ALA A 21 23.68 6.44 -0.81
C ALA A 21 24.96 6.01 -0.05
N ALA A 22 24.83 5.12 0.93
CA ALA A 22 25.97 4.58 1.67
C ALA A 22 26.92 3.76 0.78
N GLN A 23 26.40 2.94 -0.14
CA GLN A 23 27.21 2.20 -1.11
C GLN A 23 27.99 3.10 -2.06
N LEU A 24 27.47 4.30 -2.34
CA LEU A 24 28.13 5.34 -3.13
C LEU A 24 29.10 6.20 -2.32
N GLY A 25 29.37 5.83 -1.06
CA GLY A 25 30.37 6.47 -0.19
C GLY A 25 29.85 7.66 0.61
N MET A 26 28.54 7.95 0.57
CA MET A 26 27.94 9.03 1.35
C MET A 26 27.71 8.60 2.79
N LYS A 27 28.09 9.45 3.75
CA LYS A 27 27.77 9.25 5.16
C LYS A 27 26.28 9.48 5.37
N THR A 28 25.56 8.40 5.62
CA THR A 28 24.09 8.40 5.58
C THR A 28 23.48 8.03 6.93
N ALA A 29 22.41 8.74 7.31
CA ALA A 29 21.54 8.37 8.42
C ALA A 29 20.09 8.18 7.94
N ILE A 30 19.34 7.35 8.66
CA ILE A 30 17.90 7.15 8.45
C ILE A 30 17.14 7.42 9.75
N VAL A 31 16.03 8.15 9.65
CA VAL A 31 15.15 8.49 10.77
C VAL A 31 13.84 7.75 10.59
N GLU A 32 13.46 6.91 11.56
CA GLU A 32 12.22 6.15 11.54
C GLU A 32 11.46 6.32 12.86
N LYS A 33 10.19 6.68 12.79
CA LYS A 33 9.36 6.92 13.99
C LYS A 33 8.94 5.65 14.73
N TYR A 34 8.92 4.51 14.05
CA TYR A 34 8.58 3.21 14.65
C TYR A 34 9.84 2.46 15.06
N SER A 35 9.68 1.48 15.94
CA SER A 35 10.78 0.62 16.40
C SER A 35 11.26 -0.38 15.35
N THR A 36 10.48 -0.60 14.29
CA THR A 36 10.80 -1.52 13.19
C THR A 36 10.96 -0.77 11.88
N LEU A 37 11.95 -1.15 11.09
CA LEU A 37 12.20 -0.60 9.75
C LEU A 37 11.26 -1.23 8.70
N GLY A 38 11.26 -0.70 7.49
CA GLY A 38 10.50 -1.23 6.35
C GLY A 38 9.17 -0.53 6.07
N GLY A 39 8.78 0.43 6.92
CA GLY A 39 7.60 1.27 6.74
C GLY A 39 6.30 0.49 6.59
N THR A 40 5.33 1.08 5.91
CA THR A 40 3.99 0.50 5.70
C THR A 40 4.07 -0.84 4.96
N CYS A 41 4.84 -0.95 3.89
CA CYS A 41 4.89 -2.14 3.04
C CYS A 41 5.25 -3.40 3.84
N LEU A 42 6.33 -3.35 4.63
CA LEU A 42 6.80 -4.51 5.36
C LEU A 42 5.96 -4.82 6.61
N ASN A 43 5.53 -3.79 7.32
CA ASN A 43 4.91 -3.98 8.63
C ASN A 43 3.39 -4.17 8.58
N VAL A 44 2.67 -3.40 7.75
CA VAL A 44 1.20 -3.33 7.72
C VAL A 44 0.63 -3.19 6.30
N GLY A 45 1.34 -3.66 5.29
CA GLY A 45 0.97 -3.52 3.87
C GLY A 45 1.26 -4.77 3.05
N CYS A 46 2.20 -4.66 2.11
CA CYS A 46 2.48 -5.68 1.09
C CYS A 46 2.84 -7.04 1.69
N ILE A 47 3.84 -7.08 2.58
CA ILE A 47 4.34 -8.35 3.11
C ILE A 47 3.27 -9.10 3.92
N PRO A 48 2.62 -8.51 4.93
CA PRO A 48 1.58 -9.24 5.66
C PRO A 48 0.37 -9.60 4.81
N SER A 49 -0.04 -8.77 3.83
CA SER A 49 -1.17 -9.10 2.96
C SER A 49 -0.84 -10.30 2.04
N LYS A 50 0.36 -10.36 1.46
CA LYS A 50 0.79 -11.48 0.61
C LYS A 50 0.93 -12.77 1.41
N ALA A 51 1.41 -12.70 2.66
CA ALA A 51 1.45 -13.85 3.54
C ALA A 51 0.05 -14.42 3.86
N LEU A 52 -0.97 -13.57 4.02
CA LEU A 52 -2.35 -14.00 4.21
C LEU A 52 -3.00 -14.49 2.90
N LEU A 53 -2.73 -13.84 1.78
CA LEU A 53 -3.20 -14.26 0.46
C LEU A 53 -2.72 -15.67 0.14
N ASP A 54 -1.44 -15.95 0.32
CA ASP A 54 -0.82 -17.27 0.13
C ASP A 54 -1.48 -18.33 1.03
N SER A 55 -1.56 -18.07 2.33
CA SER A 55 -2.16 -19.03 3.27
C SER A 55 -3.64 -19.29 2.99
N SER A 56 -4.41 -18.24 2.63
CA SER A 56 -5.84 -18.39 2.31
C SER A 56 -6.06 -19.13 1.00
N GLU A 57 -5.16 -18.97 0.03
CA GLU A 57 -5.21 -19.70 -1.24
C GLU A 57 -4.96 -21.19 -1.05
N HIS A 58 -3.96 -21.56 -0.25
CA HIS A 58 -3.72 -22.97 0.10
C HIS A 58 -4.95 -23.61 0.76
N TYR A 59 -5.59 -22.89 1.70
CA TYR A 59 -6.80 -23.39 2.35
C TYR A 59 -7.95 -23.57 1.37
N HIS A 60 -8.15 -22.60 0.47
CA HIS A 60 -9.21 -22.65 -0.55
C HIS A 60 -8.97 -23.80 -1.55
N LYS A 61 -7.75 -23.95 -2.08
CA LYS A 61 -7.38 -25.01 -3.01
C LYS A 61 -7.57 -26.39 -2.42
N LEU A 62 -7.19 -26.56 -1.14
CA LEU A 62 -7.33 -27.82 -0.45
C LEU A 62 -8.80 -28.27 -0.34
N GLN A 63 -9.74 -27.32 -0.22
CA GLN A 63 -11.18 -27.59 -0.13
C GLN A 63 -11.86 -27.76 -1.49
N ASN A 64 -11.39 -27.07 -2.54
CA ASN A 64 -12.14 -26.94 -3.79
C ASN A 64 -11.44 -27.55 -5.00
N ASP A 65 -10.11 -27.38 -5.12
CA ASP A 65 -9.39 -27.72 -6.35
C ASP A 65 -8.67 -29.08 -6.23
N PHE A 66 -8.10 -29.41 -5.07
CA PHE A 66 -7.29 -30.61 -4.88
C PHE A 66 -8.05 -31.92 -5.11
N PRO A 67 -9.35 -32.05 -4.82
CA PRO A 67 -10.12 -33.25 -5.19
C PRO A 67 -10.08 -33.57 -6.69
N ASP A 68 -10.13 -32.54 -7.55
CA ASP A 68 -10.03 -32.71 -9.02
C ASP A 68 -8.64 -33.18 -9.46
N HIS A 69 -7.60 -32.91 -8.66
CA HIS A 69 -6.24 -33.41 -8.87
C HIS A 69 -6.02 -34.81 -8.27
N GLY A 70 -7.06 -35.45 -7.71
CA GLY A 70 -6.95 -36.74 -7.02
C GLY A 70 -6.31 -36.64 -5.63
N ILE A 71 -6.15 -35.46 -5.08
CA ILE A 71 -5.60 -35.23 -3.74
C ILE A 71 -6.75 -35.04 -2.75
N GLN A 72 -6.93 -35.98 -1.86
CA GLN A 72 -7.97 -35.98 -0.84
C GLN A 72 -7.37 -35.62 0.53
N ALA A 73 -8.06 -34.77 1.28
CA ALA A 73 -7.70 -34.42 2.65
C ALA A 73 -8.90 -34.62 3.56
N GLU A 74 -8.72 -35.37 4.64
CA GLU A 74 -9.74 -35.55 5.67
C GLU A 74 -9.62 -34.45 6.73
N LYS A 75 -10.76 -33.98 7.25
CA LYS A 75 -10.86 -33.07 8.40
C LYS A 75 -10.06 -31.77 8.24
N ILE A 76 -10.28 -31.07 7.12
CA ILE A 76 -9.68 -29.76 6.88
C ILE A 76 -10.24 -28.76 7.91
N SER A 77 -9.37 -28.10 8.66
CA SER A 77 -9.75 -27.08 9.62
C SER A 77 -8.85 -25.83 9.49
N LEU A 78 -9.41 -24.67 9.79
CA LEU A 78 -8.70 -23.39 9.82
C LEU A 78 -8.28 -23.03 11.25
N ASN A 79 -7.00 -22.80 11.46
CA ASN A 79 -6.49 -22.13 12.65
C ASN A 79 -6.03 -20.71 12.30
N LEU A 80 -6.94 -19.75 12.44
CA LEU A 80 -6.66 -18.35 12.10
C LEU A 80 -5.53 -17.75 12.95
N ASN A 81 -5.43 -18.11 14.23
CA ASN A 81 -4.35 -17.61 15.09
C ASN A 81 -2.98 -18.07 14.59
N GLN A 82 -2.86 -19.34 14.15
CA GLN A 82 -1.62 -19.84 13.56
C GLN A 82 -1.29 -19.13 12.23
N MET A 83 -2.31 -18.84 11.38
CA MET A 83 -2.13 -18.09 10.15
C MET A 83 -1.62 -16.66 10.42
N ILE A 84 -2.18 -15.99 11.43
CA ILE A 84 -1.72 -14.67 11.87
C ILE A 84 -0.31 -14.72 12.44
N SER A 85 0.02 -15.76 13.24
CA SER A 85 1.38 -15.96 13.77
C SER A 85 2.39 -16.11 12.63
N ARG A 86 2.13 -17.00 11.65
CA ARG A 86 2.98 -17.15 10.46
C ARG A 86 3.18 -15.82 9.72
N LYS A 87 2.10 -15.06 9.50
CA LYS A 87 2.18 -13.72 8.90
C LYS A 87 3.11 -12.79 9.69
N ASN A 88 3.02 -12.79 11.03
CA ASN A 88 3.86 -11.97 11.91
C ASN A 88 5.34 -12.41 11.83
N ASP A 89 5.62 -13.73 11.75
CA ASP A 89 6.96 -14.27 11.60
C ASP A 89 7.60 -13.82 10.27
N VAL A 90 6.82 -13.85 9.18
CA VAL A 90 7.27 -13.35 7.86
C VAL A 90 7.59 -11.86 7.93
N VAL A 91 6.72 -11.04 8.54
CA VAL A 91 6.97 -9.61 8.75
C VAL A 91 8.25 -9.39 9.55
N LYS A 92 8.38 -10.09 10.68
CA LYS A 92 9.57 -9.98 11.53
C LYS A 92 10.85 -10.32 10.77
N GLN A 93 10.88 -11.45 10.07
CA GLN A 93 12.03 -11.89 9.27
C GLN A 93 12.43 -10.84 8.23
N THR A 94 11.46 -10.24 7.54
CA THR A 94 11.71 -9.24 6.51
C THR A 94 12.24 -7.93 7.12
N CYS A 95 11.65 -7.46 8.22
CA CYS A 95 12.12 -6.27 8.93
C CYS A 95 13.53 -6.46 9.53
N ASP A 96 13.82 -7.64 10.11
CA ASP A 96 15.15 -7.99 10.61
C ASP A 96 16.18 -7.99 9.46
N GLY A 97 15.77 -8.46 8.26
CA GLY A 97 16.59 -8.39 7.04
C GLY A 97 16.98 -6.96 6.67
N VAL A 98 16.04 -6.02 6.71
CA VAL A 98 16.32 -4.60 6.48
C VAL A 98 17.24 -4.03 7.55
N ALA A 99 17.00 -4.34 8.83
CA ALA A 99 17.90 -3.91 9.92
C ALA A 99 19.34 -4.44 9.75
N PHE A 100 19.47 -5.70 9.31
CA PHE A 100 20.77 -6.28 8.97
C PHE A 100 21.47 -5.50 7.82
N LEU A 101 20.72 -5.14 6.77
CA LEU A 101 21.25 -4.35 5.65
C LEU A 101 21.69 -2.96 6.09
N MET A 102 20.96 -2.28 7.00
CA MET A 102 21.40 -1.01 7.58
C MET A 102 22.76 -1.17 8.26
N LYS A 103 22.91 -2.17 9.13
CA LYS A 103 24.17 -2.46 9.83
C LYS A 103 25.31 -2.82 8.87
N LYS A 104 25.03 -3.68 7.86
CA LYS A 104 26.02 -4.10 6.84
C LYS A 104 26.59 -2.92 6.06
N ASN A 105 25.73 -1.94 5.74
CA ASN A 105 26.11 -0.73 5.01
C ASN A 105 26.54 0.43 5.94
N LYS A 106 26.70 0.20 7.26
CA LYS A 106 27.17 1.17 8.26
C LYS A 106 26.32 2.44 8.33
N LEU A 107 25.01 2.28 8.19
CA LEU A 107 24.04 3.36 8.32
C LEU A 107 23.74 3.66 9.78
N ASP A 108 23.68 4.93 10.14
CA ASP A 108 23.17 5.35 11.45
C ASP A 108 21.64 5.37 11.43
N VAL A 109 21.00 4.64 12.35
CA VAL A 109 19.55 4.56 12.46
C VAL A 109 19.07 5.30 13.70
N PHE A 110 18.21 6.30 13.52
CA PHE A 110 17.63 7.07 14.60
C PHE A 110 16.13 6.76 14.72
N THR A 111 15.73 6.28 15.89
CA THR A 111 14.30 6.01 16.18
C THR A 111 13.64 7.24 16.79
N GLY A 112 12.68 7.82 16.09
CA GLY A 112 11.95 9.00 16.52
C GLY A 112 11.25 9.71 15.35
N VAL A 113 10.47 10.72 15.68
CA VAL A 113 9.81 11.57 14.69
C VAL A 113 10.82 12.59 14.17
N GLY A 114 11.12 12.52 12.89
CA GLY A 114 11.98 13.50 12.20
C GLY A 114 11.18 14.71 11.76
N SER A 115 11.72 15.90 12.05
CA SER A 115 11.14 17.18 11.60
C SER A 115 12.24 18.18 11.25
N PHE A 116 11.96 19.09 10.33
CA PHE A 116 12.88 20.14 9.92
C PHE A 116 12.98 21.24 11.00
N VAL A 117 14.21 21.54 11.43
CA VAL A 117 14.54 22.79 12.13
C VAL A 117 14.80 23.88 11.09
N ASP A 118 15.54 23.53 10.05
CA ASP A 118 15.78 24.25 8.81
C ASP A 118 16.14 23.28 7.68
N ALA A 119 16.58 23.78 6.53
CA ALA A 119 16.91 22.97 5.34
C ALA A 119 18.06 21.95 5.54
N THR A 120 18.87 22.10 6.59
CA THR A 120 20.09 21.31 6.87
C THR A 120 20.11 20.68 8.27
N HIS A 121 19.13 20.99 9.12
CA HIS A 121 19.05 20.45 10.47
C HIS A 121 17.73 19.70 10.69
N ILE A 122 17.86 18.43 11.05
CA ILE A 122 16.73 17.55 11.34
C ILE A 122 16.69 17.27 12.85
N LYS A 123 15.56 17.63 13.45
CA LYS A 123 15.23 17.25 14.83
C LYS A 123 14.64 15.84 14.83
N VAL A 124 15.16 14.97 15.66
CA VAL A 124 14.61 13.64 15.94
C VAL A 124 14.08 13.63 17.36
N ALA A 125 12.77 13.50 17.51
CA ALA A 125 12.09 13.40 18.80
C ALA A 125 11.74 11.93 19.08
N SER A 126 12.43 11.32 20.05
CA SER A 126 12.18 9.94 20.47
C SER A 126 10.98 9.80 21.42
N ALA A 127 10.52 8.57 21.64
CA ALA A 127 9.32 8.29 22.46
C ALA A 127 9.48 8.73 23.93
N ASP A 128 10.69 8.73 24.45
CA ASP A 128 11.06 9.23 25.79
C ASP A 128 11.21 10.75 25.86
N LYS A 129 10.80 11.47 24.80
CA LYS A 129 10.88 12.93 24.64
C LYS A 129 12.30 13.50 24.58
N LYS A 130 13.31 12.67 24.37
CA LYS A 130 14.65 13.13 24.12
C LYS A 130 14.71 13.65 22.67
N GLU A 131 15.27 14.86 22.51
CA GLU A 131 15.47 15.47 21.20
C GLU A 131 16.96 15.42 20.81
N THR A 132 17.21 15.07 19.55
CA THR A 132 18.54 15.09 18.96
C THR A 132 18.47 15.91 17.67
N ILE A 133 19.38 16.84 17.48
CA ILE A 133 19.49 17.62 16.23
C ILE A 133 20.64 17.00 15.42
N LEU A 134 20.31 16.64 14.18
CA LEU A 134 21.24 16.09 13.21
C LEU A 134 21.47 17.12 12.11
N GLU A 135 22.75 17.34 11.77
CA GLU A 135 23.18 18.23 10.69
C GLU A 135 23.47 17.41 9.43
N THR A 136 23.04 17.91 8.27
CA THR A 136 23.21 17.21 6.98
C THR A 136 23.36 18.18 5.81
N LYS A 137 24.00 17.72 4.73
CA LYS A 137 24.08 18.45 3.46
C LYS A 137 22.82 18.31 2.61
N LYS A 138 22.18 17.12 2.64
CA LYS A 138 20.98 16.82 1.84
C LYS A 138 19.98 15.98 2.65
N VAL A 139 18.70 16.09 2.32
CA VAL A 139 17.63 15.31 2.93
C VAL A 139 16.80 14.60 1.85
N ILE A 140 16.37 13.37 2.12
CA ILE A 140 15.37 12.65 1.34
C ILE A 140 14.12 12.46 2.21
N ILE A 141 12.99 13.03 1.80
CA ILE A 141 11.70 12.80 2.44
C ILE A 141 11.08 11.54 1.82
N ALA A 142 10.96 10.47 2.62
CA ALA A 142 10.41 9.17 2.23
C ALA A 142 9.31 8.70 3.21
N THR A 143 8.49 9.64 3.68
CA THR A 143 7.52 9.41 4.75
C THR A 143 6.27 8.64 4.32
N GLY A 144 6.11 8.43 3.01
CA GLY A 144 5.09 7.55 2.45
C GLY A 144 3.66 8.08 2.58
N SER A 145 2.72 7.22 2.89
CA SER A 145 1.29 7.51 2.90
C SER A 145 0.54 6.86 4.06
N LYS A 146 -0.70 7.31 4.27
CA LYS A 146 -1.67 6.73 5.23
C LYS A 146 -3.00 6.41 4.54
N PRO A 147 -3.80 5.44 5.04
CA PRO A 147 -5.16 5.22 4.55
C PRO A 147 -6.00 6.49 4.63
N VAL A 148 -6.90 6.67 3.66
CA VAL A 148 -7.91 7.73 3.70
C VAL A 148 -9.07 7.26 4.59
N THR A 149 -9.39 8.04 5.63
CA THR A 149 -10.45 7.75 6.60
C THR A 149 -11.33 8.99 6.80
N PRO A 150 -12.30 9.27 5.91
CA PRO A 150 -13.19 10.42 6.06
C PRO A 150 -14.02 10.31 7.35
N GLY A 151 -14.29 11.44 7.99
CA GLY A 151 -15.05 11.47 9.24
C GLY A 151 -16.45 10.86 9.12
N SER A 152 -17.12 11.00 7.95
CA SER A 152 -18.41 10.39 7.66
C SER A 152 -18.41 8.87 7.66
N MET A 153 -17.23 8.24 7.55
CA MET A 153 -17.09 6.77 7.55
C MET A 153 -16.83 6.19 8.95
N GLY A 154 -16.83 6.99 10.01
CA GLY A 154 -16.84 6.53 11.40
C GLY A 154 -15.70 5.57 11.78
N TYR A 155 -14.48 5.76 11.22
CA TYR A 155 -13.31 4.94 11.53
C TYR A 155 -13.03 4.89 13.03
N ASP A 156 -13.05 3.68 13.63
CA ASP A 156 -12.96 3.47 15.07
C ASP A 156 -11.87 2.46 15.49
N LYS A 157 -11.17 1.85 14.53
CA LYS A 157 -10.17 0.77 14.72
C LYS A 157 -10.74 -0.53 15.31
N LYS A 158 -12.05 -0.65 15.48
CA LYS A 158 -12.70 -1.78 16.13
C LYS A 158 -13.65 -2.52 15.19
N ARG A 159 -14.64 -1.82 14.62
CA ARG A 159 -15.62 -2.36 13.68
C ARG A 159 -15.54 -1.68 12.34
N VAL A 160 -15.18 -0.43 12.33
CA VAL A 160 -14.86 0.32 11.11
C VAL A 160 -13.34 0.48 11.04
N ILE A 161 -12.72 -0.30 10.17
CA ILE A 161 -11.28 -0.56 10.16
C ILE A 161 -10.65 -0.19 8.82
N THR A 162 -9.33 -0.07 8.81
CA THR A 162 -8.52 -0.01 7.59
C THR A 162 -7.79 -1.34 7.35
N SER A 163 -6.98 -1.40 6.29
CA SER A 163 -6.12 -2.56 6.01
C SER A 163 -5.20 -2.91 7.19
N THR A 164 -4.75 -1.92 7.97
CA THR A 164 -3.87 -2.13 9.12
C THR A 164 -4.50 -3.04 10.18
N GLU A 165 -5.73 -2.76 10.55
CA GLU A 165 -6.47 -3.58 11.54
C GLU A 165 -6.93 -4.90 10.93
N ALA A 166 -7.35 -4.88 9.64
CA ALA A 166 -7.82 -6.08 8.94
C ALA A 166 -6.76 -7.18 8.87
N LEU A 167 -5.48 -6.84 8.76
CA LEU A 167 -4.35 -7.77 8.79
C LEU A 167 -4.15 -8.47 10.15
N ASN A 168 -4.83 -8.03 11.21
CA ASN A 168 -4.65 -8.52 12.57
C ASN A 168 -5.96 -9.00 13.21
N ILE A 169 -6.99 -9.28 12.42
CA ILE A 169 -8.25 -9.86 12.89
C ILE A 169 -7.98 -11.28 13.41
N THR A 170 -8.24 -11.53 14.70
CA THR A 170 -7.99 -12.81 15.36
C THR A 170 -9.20 -13.75 15.41
N ARG A 171 -10.37 -13.25 15.03
CA ARG A 171 -11.60 -14.05 14.89
C ARG A 171 -12.21 -13.81 13.53
N LEU A 172 -12.35 -14.87 12.75
CA LEU A 172 -12.95 -14.79 11.41
C LEU A 172 -14.37 -14.23 11.50
N PRO A 173 -14.65 -13.09 10.83
CA PRO A 173 -15.99 -12.52 10.81
C PRO A 173 -16.96 -13.36 9.95
N LYS A 174 -18.22 -13.39 10.32
CA LYS A 174 -19.28 -14.02 9.49
C LYS A 174 -19.52 -13.22 8.20
N ASN A 175 -19.44 -11.91 8.30
CA ASN A 175 -19.61 -11.00 7.16
C ASN A 175 -18.73 -9.77 7.30
N MET A 176 -18.35 -9.19 6.16
CA MET A 176 -17.55 -7.98 6.03
C MET A 176 -18.06 -7.15 4.85
N VAL A 177 -18.25 -5.85 5.07
CA VAL A 177 -18.43 -4.89 3.98
C VAL A 177 -17.12 -4.18 3.71
N ILE A 178 -16.73 -4.09 2.44
CA ILE A 178 -15.54 -3.39 1.98
C ILE A 178 -15.98 -2.17 1.18
N ILE A 179 -15.46 -1.00 1.53
CA ILE A 179 -15.68 0.23 0.79
C ILE A 179 -14.47 0.49 -0.09
N GLY A 180 -14.66 0.41 -1.40
CA GLY A 180 -13.64 0.54 -2.42
C GLY A 180 -13.19 -0.79 -3.01
N ALA A 181 -13.31 -0.92 -4.34
CA ALA A 181 -12.89 -2.07 -5.14
C ALA A 181 -11.51 -1.86 -5.79
N GLY A 182 -10.61 -1.16 -5.12
CA GLY A 182 -9.19 -1.07 -5.47
C GLY A 182 -8.40 -2.29 -5.01
N VAL A 183 -7.08 -2.29 -5.29
CA VAL A 183 -6.17 -3.41 -5.01
C VAL A 183 -6.30 -3.92 -3.57
N ILE A 184 -6.19 -3.03 -2.58
CA ILE A 184 -6.22 -3.40 -1.15
C ILE A 184 -7.55 -4.04 -0.77
N GLY A 185 -8.68 -3.46 -1.21
CA GLY A 185 -10.02 -3.98 -0.92
C GLY A 185 -10.24 -5.36 -1.51
N LEU A 186 -9.79 -5.59 -2.75
CA LEU A 186 -9.97 -6.88 -3.43
C LEU A 186 -9.04 -7.95 -2.89
N GLU A 187 -7.78 -7.64 -2.59
CA GLU A 187 -6.83 -8.58 -1.99
C GLU A 187 -7.33 -9.07 -0.62
N LEU A 188 -7.63 -8.15 0.30
CA LEU A 188 -8.14 -8.52 1.63
C LEU A 188 -9.52 -9.15 1.55
N GLY A 189 -10.40 -8.66 0.67
CA GLY A 189 -11.71 -9.27 0.41
C GLY A 189 -11.59 -10.72 -0.04
N SER A 190 -10.65 -11.03 -0.93
CA SER A 190 -10.41 -12.41 -1.37
C SER A 190 -9.85 -13.30 -0.26
N VAL A 191 -8.96 -12.77 0.61
CA VAL A 191 -8.51 -13.51 1.81
C VAL A 191 -9.69 -13.94 2.67
N PHE A 192 -10.54 -12.98 3.07
CA PHE A 192 -11.66 -13.29 3.96
C PHE A 192 -12.72 -14.18 3.28
N ALA A 193 -13.01 -13.96 2.00
CA ALA A 193 -13.95 -14.80 1.25
C ALA A 193 -13.48 -16.25 1.17
N ARG A 194 -12.20 -16.50 0.87
CA ARG A 194 -11.58 -17.85 0.85
C ARG A 194 -11.68 -18.56 2.20
N LEU A 195 -11.63 -17.79 3.29
CA LEU A 195 -11.74 -18.31 4.65
C LEU A 195 -13.20 -18.52 5.09
N GLY A 196 -14.19 -18.17 4.26
CA GLY A 196 -15.63 -18.41 4.52
C GLY A 196 -16.40 -17.19 5.04
N THR A 197 -15.82 -16.00 5.05
CA THR A 197 -16.54 -14.75 5.35
C THR A 197 -17.39 -14.34 4.16
N LYS A 198 -18.67 -13.98 4.38
CA LYS A 198 -19.47 -13.31 3.37
C LYS A 198 -18.94 -11.89 3.14
N VAL A 199 -18.51 -11.60 1.91
CA VAL A 199 -17.91 -10.30 1.56
C VAL A 199 -18.79 -9.55 0.58
N ASP A 200 -19.16 -8.32 0.95
CA ASP A 200 -19.88 -7.35 0.12
C ASP A 200 -18.95 -6.16 -0.15
N VAL A 201 -18.78 -5.78 -1.43
CA VAL A 201 -17.91 -4.67 -1.84
C VAL A 201 -18.77 -3.55 -2.39
N VAL A 202 -18.67 -2.34 -1.82
CA VAL A 202 -19.34 -1.13 -2.30
C VAL A 202 -18.32 -0.24 -2.99
N GLU A 203 -18.53 0.03 -4.29
CA GLU A 203 -17.61 0.81 -5.12
C GLU A 203 -18.32 1.99 -5.76
N TYR A 204 -17.70 3.16 -5.66
CA TYR A 204 -18.19 4.40 -6.23
C TYR A 204 -18.16 4.41 -7.77
N MET A 205 -17.14 3.78 -8.37
CA MET A 205 -16.98 3.67 -9.81
C MET A 205 -17.88 2.56 -10.38
N ASP A 206 -18.02 2.56 -11.71
CA ASP A 206 -18.78 1.55 -12.47
C ASP A 206 -18.03 0.23 -12.65
N ARG A 207 -16.80 0.13 -12.14
CA ARG A 207 -15.91 -1.03 -12.28
C ARG A 207 -14.98 -1.20 -11.09
N ILE A 208 -14.44 -2.40 -10.94
CA ILE A 208 -13.34 -2.67 -10.02
C ILE A 208 -12.01 -2.18 -10.63
N LEU A 209 -10.98 -1.96 -9.80
CA LEU A 209 -9.63 -1.55 -10.21
C LEU A 209 -9.63 -0.34 -11.17
N PRO A 210 -10.23 0.78 -10.81
CA PRO A 210 -10.23 1.97 -11.65
C PRO A 210 -8.78 2.39 -11.93
N GLY A 211 -8.46 2.62 -13.22
CA GLY A 211 -7.09 2.95 -13.67
C GLY A 211 -6.29 1.75 -14.19
N MET A 212 -6.79 0.51 -14.05
CA MET A 212 -6.25 -0.68 -14.71
C MET A 212 -7.08 -1.04 -15.95
N ASP A 213 -6.56 -1.92 -16.82
CA ASP A 213 -7.24 -2.34 -18.06
C ASP A 213 -8.64 -2.90 -17.79
N MET A 214 -9.62 -2.45 -18.61
CA MET A 214 -11.04 -2.76 -18.42
C MET A 214 -11.36 -4.23 -18.65
N ASP A 215 -10.77 -4.87 -19.65
CA ASP A 215 -11.07 -6.27 -19.98
C ASP A 215 -10.54 -7.19 -18.88
N CYS A 216 -9.32 -6.93 -18.40
CA CYS A 216 -8.74 -7.66 -17.29
C CYS A 216 -9.52 -7.43 -15.98
N SER A 217 -9.97 -6.20 -15.71
CA SER A 217 -10.82 -5.87 -14.56
C SER A 217 -12.15 -6.64 -14.59
N LYS A 218 -12.78 -6.76 -15.76
CA LYS A 218 -14.02 -7.55 -15.94
C LYS A 218 -13.80 -9.03 -15.67
N GLU A 219 -12.69 -9.60 -16.16
CA GLU A 219 -12.39 -11.01 -15.96
C GLU A 219 -12.08 -11.33 -14.50
N LEU A 220 -11.29 -10.46 -13.84
CA LEU A 220 -11.04 -10.61 -12.41
C LEU A 220 -12.34 -10.50 -11.60
N MET A 221 -13.20 -9.52 -11.91
CA MET A 221 -14.50 -9.41 -11.22
C MET A 221 -15.35 -10.68 -11.38
N ARG A 222 -15.32 -11.31 -12.56
CA ARG A 222 -16.02 -12.57 -12.81
C ARG A 222 -15.49 -13.69 -11.90
N SER A 223 -14.19 -13.78 -11.74
CA SER A 223 -13.53 -14.76 -10.86
C SER A 223 -13.83 -14.50 -9.38
N LEU A 224 -13.80 -13.24 -8.93
CA LEU A 224 -14.13 -12.88 -7.56
C LEU A 224 -15.61 -13.08 -7.22
N LYS A 225 -16.53 -12.91 -8.20
CA LYS A 225 -17.95 -13.28 -8.03
C LYS A 225 -18.12 -14.79 -7.85
N LYS A 226 -17.35 -15.63 -8.56
CA LYS A 226 -17.37 -17.09 -8.35
C LYS A 226 -16.84 -17.47 -6.96
N LEU A 227 -15.93 -16.70 -6.40
CA LEU A 227 -15.47 -16.85 -5.02
C LEU A 227 -16.53 -16.44 -3.98
N GLY A 228 -17.68 -15.90 -4.40
CA GLY A 228 -18.79 -15.50 -3.53
C GLY A 228 -18.79 -14.03 -3.11
N ILE A 229 -17.92 -13.19 -3.69
CA ILE A 229 -17.92 -11.75 -3.39
C ILE A 229 -19.07 -11.06 -4.14
N THR A 230 -19.87 -10.29 -3.41
CA THR A 230 -20.94 -9.46 -3.98
C THR A 230 -20.43 -8.04 -4.25
N PHE A 231 -20.74 -7.48 -5.42
CA PHE A 231 -20.32 -6.14 -5.81
C PHE A 231 -21.50 -5.19 -6.00
N TYR A 232 -21.45 -4.03 -5.35
CA TYR A 232 -22.32 -2.88 -5.54
C TYR A 232 -21.52 -1.77 -6.22
N LEU A 233 -21.43 -1.82 -7.57
CA LEU A 233 -20.77 -0.80 -8.39
C LEU A 233 -21.69 0.39 -8.62
N ASN A 234 -21.16 1.58 -8.92
CA ASN A 234 -21.92 2.83 -9.01
C ASN A 234 -22.69 3.18 -7.74
N HIS A 235 -22.14 2.87 -6.56
CA HIS A 235 -22.79 3.18 -5.30
C HIS A 235 -21.91 4.09 -4.44
N GLU A 236 -22.54 5.11 -3.89
CA GLU A 236 -21.91 6.06 -2.95
C GLU A 236 -22.24 5.65 -1.53
N VAL A 237 -21.22 5.50 -0.69
CA VAL A 237 -21.40 5.30 0.76
C VAL A 237 -21.73 6.63 1.41
N LEU A 238 -22.89 6.70 2.06
CA LEU A 238 -23.40 7.90 2.72
C LEU A 238 -22.89 8.01 4.15
N ALA A 239 -22.90 6.91 4.89
CA ALA A 239 -22.47 6.84 6.28
C ALA A 239 -22.08 5.43 6.68
N VAL A 240 -21.16 5.34 7.65
CA VAL A 240 -20.87 4.11 8.39
C VAL A 240 -20.98 4.41 9.87
N LYS A 241 -21.73 3.57 10.60
CA LYS A 241 -21.88 3.68 12.06
C LYS A 241 -21.45 2.37 12.70
N GLY A 242 -20.37 2.40 13.47
CA GLY A 242 -19.92 1.25 14.27
C GLY A 242 -20.45 1.30 15.70
N ASP A 243 -20.70 0.13 16.27
CA ASP A 243 -20.97 -0.06 17.70
C ASP A 243 -19.99 -1.12 18.27
N ALA A 244 -20.26 -1.63 19.48
CA ALA A 244 -19.39 -2.61 20.13
C ALA A 244 -19.34 -3.97 19.39
N LYS A 245 -20.36 -4.31 18.58
CA LYS A 245 -20.51 -5.65 17.98
C LYS A 245 -20.48 -5.64 16.46
N LYS A 246 -20.94 -4.56 15.80
CA LYS A 246 -21.21 -4.49 14.38
C LYS A 246 -21.03 -3.08 13.82
N ALA A 247 -21.04 -2.98 12.50
CA ALA A 247 -21.15 -1.71 11.78
C ALA A 247 -22.39 -1.74 10.86
N LEU A 248 -23.04 -0.60 10.65
CA LEU A 248 -24.10 -0.37 9.69
C LEU A 248 -23.55 0.51 8.57
N VAL A 249 -23.52 0.00 7.35
CA VAL A 249 -23.06 0.72 6.16
C VAL A 249 -24.28 1.12 5.35
N THR A 250 -24.50 2.42 5.17
CA THR A 250 -25.58 2.99 4.37
C THR A 250 -25.01 3.57 3.09
N PHE A 251 -25.57 3.17 1.96
CA PHE A 251 -25.12 3.58 0.64
C PHE A 251 -26.29 3.67 -0.34
N LYS A 252 -26.09 4.35 -1.47
CA LYS A 252 -27.12 4.49 -2.53
C LYS A 252 -26.50 4.32 -3.92
N SER A 253 -27.31 3.91 -4.89
CA SER A 253 -26.93 3.98 -6.30
C SER A 253 -26.74 5.44 -6.73
N ARG A 254 -25.77 5.72 -7.59
CA ARG A 254 -25.47 7.07 -8.13
C ARG A 254 -26.37 7.48 -9.28
N GLY A 255 -27.29 6.61 -9.77
CA GLY A 255 -28.31 6.96 -10.78
C GLY A 255 -29.45 7.80 -10.21
N GLU A 256 -30.25 8.41 -11.10
CA GLU A 256 -31.48 9.11 -10.70
C GLU A 256 -32.43 8.16 -9.99
N GLY A 257 -33.04 8.59 -8.86
CA GLY A 257 -33.95 7.80 -8.07
C GLY A 257 -33.33 6.65 -7.27
N GLY A 258 -32.01 6.66 -7.06
CA GLY A 258 -31.31 5.61 -6.33
C GLY A 258 -31.81 5.44 -4.90
N GLU A 259 -32.32 4.26 -4.56
CA GLU A 259 -32.79 3.92 -3.21
C GLU A 259 -31.61 3.75 -2.24
N ASN A 260 -31.79 4.21 -1.01
CA ASN A 260 -30.87 3.95 0.08
C ASN A 260 -30.91 2.47 0.46
N LYS A 261 -29.73 1.85 0.54
CA LYS A 261 -29.54 0.50 1.04
C LYS A 261 -28.69 0.54 2.31
N SER A 262 -28.91 -0.42 3.18
CA SER A 262 -28.10 -0.58 4.38
C SER A 262 -27.71 -2.04 4.57
N ILE A 263 -26.46 -2.28 4.93
CA ILE A 263 -25.94 -3.62 5.27
C ILE A 263 -25.36 -3.56 6.67
N GLU A 264 -25.82 -4.48 7.50
CA GLU A 264 -25.24 -4.74 8.82
C GLU A 264 -24.13 -5.76 8.69
N THR A 265 -22.97 -5.47 9.28
CA THR A 265 -21.75 -6.27 9.15
C THR A 265 -20.94 -6.32 10.44
N GLU A 266 -20.20 -7.42 10.67
CA GLU A 266 -19.29 -7.50 11.82
C GLU A 266 -18.08 -6.57 11.69
N TYR A 267 -17.60 -6.34 10.45
CA TYR A 267 -16.56 -5.36 10.14
C TYR A 267 -16.85 -4.60 8.86
N CYS A 268 -16.54 -3.33 8.85
CA CYS A 268 -16.48 -2.49 7.66
C CYS A 268 -15.02 -2.10 7.38
N LEU A 269 -14.48 -2.55 6.25
CA LEU A 269 -13.13 -2.22 5.80
C LEU A 269 -13.16 -1.00 4.87
N ILE A 270 -12.52 0.09 5.28
CA ILE A 270 -12.33 1.28 4.43
C ILE A 270 -11.07 1.08 3.59
N ALA A 271 -11.23 0.97 2.27
CA ALA A 271 -10.17 0.74 1.28
C ALA A 271 -10.28 1.70 0.07
N ILE A 272 -10.63 2.97 0.31
CA ILE A 272 -10.89 3.99 -0.70
C ILE A 272 -9.64 4.76 -1.18
N GLY A 273 -8.47 4.28 -0.83
CA GLY A 273 -7.21 4.87 -1.24
C GLY A 273 -6.34 5.32 -0.07
N ARG A 274 -5.24 5.99 -0.43
CA ARG A 274 -4.21 6.46 0.50
C ARG A 274 -3.93 7.94 0.23
N ARG A 275 -3.45 8.64 1.25
CA ARG A 275 -3.01 10.04 1.14
C ARG A 275 -1.56 10.17 1.56
N PRO A 276 -0.80 11.14 0.99
CA PRO A 276 0.58 11.38 1.37
C PRO A 276 0.67 11.70 2.87
N TYR A 277 1.80 11.37 3.48
CA TYR A 277 2.03 11.63 4.89
C TYR A 277 3.14 12.69 5.07
N THR A 278 2.73 13.92 5.25
CA THR A 278 3.61 15.09 5.45
C THR A 278 3.46 15.70 6.84
N GLU A 279 2.56 15.16 7.68
CA GLU A 279 2.25 15.67 9.02
C GLU A 279 3.46 15.55 9.94
N GLY A 280 3.76 16.62 10.70
CA GLY A 280 4.82 16.67 11.70
C GLY A 280 6.23 16.85 11.14
N LEU A 281 6.37 17.05 9.82
CA LEU A 281 7.67 17.34 9.21
C LEU A 281 8.16 18.77 9.45
N SER A 282 7.29 19.71 9.86
CA SER A 282 7.60 21.14 9.98
C SER A 282 8.14 21.74 8.67
N LEU A 283 7.46 21.46 7.56
CA LEU A 283 7.85 21.91 6.20
C LEU A 283 7.88 23.44 6.08
N GLU A 284 7.14 24.14 6.94
CA GLU A 284 7.14 25.61 7.05
C GLU A 284 8.51 26.22 7.36
N ASN A 285 9.44 25.41 7.88
CA ASN A 285 10.83 25.81 8.13
C ASN A 285 11.73 25.67 6.89
N THR A 286 11.15 25.33 5.73
CA THR A 286 11.84 25.08 4.46
C THR A 286 11.08 25.76 3.31
N LYS A 287 11.61 25.68 2.08
CA LYS A 287 10.91 26.11 0.87
C LYS A 287 10.07 25.01 0.22
N VAL A 288 9.97 23.84 0.85
CA VAL A 288 9.20 22.70 0.33
C VAL A 288 7.71 23.07 0.23
N LYS A 289 7.12 22.85 -0.94
CA LYS A 289 5.72 23.13 -1.22
C LYS A 289 4.90 21.86 -1.42
N LEU A 290 3.63 21.95 -1.05
CA LEU A 290 2.64 20.90 -1.30
C LEU A 290 1.75 21.30 -2.50
N ASP A 291 1.23 20.28 -3.20
CA ASP A 291 0.15 20.47 -4.17
C ASP A 291 -1.22 20.42 -3.49
N GLU A 292 -2.29 20.59 -4.29
CA GLU A 292 -3.67 20.59 -3.81
C GLU A 292 -4.14 19.26 -3.21
N LYS A 293 -3.40 18.17 -3.42
CA LYS A 293 -3.64 16.85 -2.84
C LYS A 293 -2.74 16.55 -1.63
N GLY A 294 -1.97 17.54 -1.16
CA GLY A 294 -1.05 17.43 -0.03
C GLY A 294 0.23 16.64 -0.34
N ARG A 295 0.58 16.43 -1.63
CA ARG A 295 1.82 15.79 -2.05
C ARG A 295 2.94 16.82 -2.14
N ILE A 296 4.16 16.41 -1.83
CA ILE A 296 5.33 17.26 -2.01
C ILE A 296 5.56 17.47 -3.51
N LYS A 297 5.71 18.75 -3.91
CA LYS A 297 6.06 19.13 -5.27
C LYS A 297 7.54 18.87 -5.50
N VAL A 298 7.86 18.21 -6.60
CA VAL A 298 9.22 17.93 -7.06
C VAL A 298 9.31 18.12 -8.56
N ASP A 299 10.53 18.39 -9.04
CA ASP A 299 10.88 18.41 -10.46
C ASP A 299 11.13 16.99 -11.03
N GLU A 300 11.66 16.90 -12.25
CA GLU A 300 12.02 15.64 -12.90
C GLU A 300 13.19 14.90 -12.25
N HIS A 301 13.95 15.58 -11.39
CA HIS A 301 15.04 15.01 -10.58
C HIS A 301 14.61 14.64 -9.17
N LEU A 302 13.30 14.70 -8.87
CA LEU A 302 12.71 14.49 -7.53
C LEU A 302 13.23 15.51 -6.49
N LEU A 303 13.75 16.65 -6.94
CA LEU A 303 14.20 17.77 -6.12
C LEU A 303 13.02 18.69 -5.83
N THR A 304 12.92 19.18 -4.59
CA THR A 304 11.91 20.18 -4.18
C THR A 304 12.36 21.60 -4.51
N ASP A 305 11.52 22.62 -4.22
CA ASP A 305 11.92 24.02 -4.30
C ASP A 305 13.05 24.40 -3.29
N GLU A 306 13.40 23.50 -2.36
CA GLU A 306 14.57 23.62 -1.49
C GLU A 306 15.73 22.80 -2.08
N PRO A 307 16.84 23.43 -2.53
CA PRO A 307 17.92 22.77 -3.28
C PRO A 307 18.65 21.63 -2.56
N THR A 308 18.42 21.49 -1.26
CA THR A 308 19.02 20.42 -0.44
C THR A 308 18.04 19.29 -0.12
N ILE A 309 16.76 19.42 -0.50
CA ILE A 309 15.70 18.49 -0.09
C ILE A 309 15.08 17.80 -1.30
N TYR A 310 15.13 16.48 -1.32
CA TYR A 310 14.46 15.59 -2.27
C TYR A 310 13.27 14.91 -1.61
N ALA A 311 12.31 14.44 -2.41
CA ALA A 311 11.19 13.66 -1.92
C ALA A 311 10.84 12.51 -2.87
N ILE A 312 10.49 11.33 -2.32
CA ILE A 312 10.27 10.09 -3.07
C ILE A 312 9.10 9.27 -2.53
N GLY A 313 8.59 8.36 -3.35
CA GLY A 313 7.57 7.39 -2.99
C GLY A 313 6.17 7.98 -2.94
N ASP A 314 5.36 7.50 -1.97
CA ASP A 314 3.94 7.85 -1.88
C ASP A 314 3.69 9.32 -1.50
N VAL A 315 4.71 10.02 -1.03
CA VAL A 315 4.60 11.42 -0.61
C VAL A 315 4.64 12.41 -1.80
N VAL A 316 5.08 11.94 -2.98
CA VAL A 316 5.11 12.70 -4.23
C VAL A 316 4.03 12.25 -5.22
N LYS A 317 3.92 12.91 -6.37
CA LYS A 317 3.01 12.55 -7.46
C LYS A 317 3.38 11.20 -8.08
N GLY A 318 2.37 10.42 -8.46
CA GLY A 318 2.53 9.13 -9.16
C GLY A 318 1.81 7.99 -8.45
N ALA A 319 2.08 6.76 -8.89
CA ALA A 319 1.52 5.56 -8.29
C ALA A 319 2.11 5.30 -6.90
N MET A 320 1.27 4.90 -5.95
CA MET A 320 1.70 4.53 -4.60
C MET A 320 2.11 3.05 -4.57
N LEU A 321 3.29 2.75 -5.13
CA LEU A 321 3.85 1.41 -5.27
C LEU A 321 5.23 1.33 -4.63
N ALA A 322 5.50 0.21 -3.94
CA ALA A 322 6.77 0.02 -3.23
C ALA A 322 7.97 0.08 -4.18
N HIS A 323 7.91 -0.66 -5.29
CA HIS A 323 9.00 -0.71 -6.27
C HIS A 323 9.18 0.61 -7.05
N LYS A 324 8.10 1.40 -7.28
CA LYS A 324 8.26 2.77 -7.79
C LYS A 324 9.07 3.63 -6.81
N ALA A 325 8.79 3.53 -5.51
CA ALA A 325 9.52 4.26 -4.48
C ALA A 325 10.98 3.78 -4.37
N GLU A 326 11.26 2.48 -4.57
CA GLU A 326 12.61 1.92 -4.60
C GLU A 326 13.42 2.46 -5.77
N GLU A 327 12.84 2.48 -6.99
CA GLU A 327 13.46 3.07 -8.17
C GLU A 327 13.78 4.57 -7.96
N GLU A 328 12.82 5.32 -7.42
CA GLU A 328 13.03 6.73 -7.07
C GLU A 328 14.12 6.91 -6.01
N GLY A 329 14.21 6.00 -5.05
CA GLY A 329 15.26 6.00 -4.02
C GLY A 329 16.64 5.78 -4.60
N MET A 330 16.80 4.84 -5.52
CA MET A 330 18.05 4.61 -6.26
C MET A 330 18.42 5.81 -7.11
N PHE A 331 17.44 6.31 -7.89
CA PHE A 331 17.60 7.48 -8.75
C PHE A 331 18.14 8.69 -7.99
N VAL A 332 17.53 9.04 -6.86
CA VAL A 332 17.95 10.20 -6.08
C VAL A 332 19.35 9.99 -5.48
N ALA A 333 19.64 8.81 -4.94
CA ALA A 333 20.98 8.52 -4.38
C ALA A 333 22.07 8.60 -5.45
N GLU A 334 21.83 8.08 -6.65
CA GLU A 334 22.77 8.13 -7.79
C GLU A 334 22.91 9.55 -8.34
N THR A 335 21.82 10.31 -8.45
CA THR A 335 21.85 11.74 -8.82
C THR A 335 22.71 12.55 -7.83
N MET A 336 22.54 12.31 -6.53
CA MET A 336 23.33 12.96 -5.49
C MET A 336 24.83 12.65 -5.59
N ALA A 337 25.19 11.46 -6.10
CA ALA A 337 26.56 11.03 -6.36
C ALA A 337 27.13 11.54 -7.69
N GLY A 338 26.38 12.36 -8.46
CA GLY A 338 26.81 12.93 -9.73
C GLY A 338 26.63 12.00 -10.94
N GLN A 339 25.87 10.91 -10.79
CA GLN A 339 25.48 10.03 -11.90
C GLN A 339 24.26 10.61 -12.65
N GLN A 340 23.92 10.03 -13.79
CA GLN A 340 22.75 10.39 -14.60
C GLN A 340 21.80 9.19 -14.75
N PRO A 341 21.12 8.78 -13.67
CA PRO A 341 20.14 7.70 -13.72
C PRO A 341 18.90 8.10 -14.50
N HIS A 342 18.11 7.11 -14.94
CA HIS A 342 16.85 7.32 -15.64
C HIS A 342 15.77 6.39 -15.08
N ILE A 343 14.53 6.90 -14.94
CA ILE A 343 13.34 6.12 -14.59
C ILE A 343 12.34 6.21 -15.73
N ASP A 344 11.94 5.09 -16.30
CA ASP A 344 10.76 5.01 -17.16
C ASP A 344 9.55 4.55 -16.34
N TYR A 345 8.69 5.48 -15.96
CA TYR A 345 7.50 5.20 -15.18
C TYR A 345 6.48 4.30 -15.92
N ASN A 346 6.56 4.16 -17.25
CA ASN A 346 5.71 3.23 -18.00
C ASN A 346 6.13 1.77 -17.81
N LEU A 347 7.37 1.52 -17.39
CA LEU A 347 7.90 0.18 -17.13
C LEU A 347 7.69 -0.28 -15.69
N ILE A 348 7.06 0.54 -14.84
CA ILE A 348 6.74 0.17 -13.46
C ILE A 348 5.47 -0.69 -13.48
N PRO A 349 5.54 -1.99 -13.13
CA PRO A 349 4.39 -2.88 -13.21
C PRO A 349 3.37 -2.62 -12.10
N GLY A 350 2.09 -2.81 -12.40
CA GLY A 350 1.01 -2.88 -11.43
C GLY A 350 0.58 -4.32 -11.23
N VAL A 351 0.39 -4.76 -9.98
CA VAL A 351 -0.03 -6.13 -9.67
C VAL A 351 -1.14 -6.14 -8.63
N VAL A 352 -2.13 -7.01 -8.82
CA VAL A 352 -3.17 -7.36 -7.85
C VAL A 352 -3.01 -8.84 -7.52
N TYR A 353 -2.64 -9.17 -6.30
CA TYR A 353 -2.30 -10.52 -5.85
C TYR A 353 -3.53 -11.33 -5.42
N THR A 354 -4.61 -11.19 -6.15
CA THR A 354 -5.78 -12.07 -6.05
C THR A 354 -5.49 -13.40 -6.73
N TRP A 355 -6.46 -14.33 -6.74
CA TRP A 355 -6.38 -15.51 -7.58
C TRP A 355 -7.63 -15.57 -8.48
N PRO A 356 -7.42 -15.51 -9.84
CA PRO A 356 -6.13 -15.31 -10.53
C PRO A 356 -5.49 -13.95 -10.22
N GLU A 357 -4.17 -13.87 -10.38
CA GLU A 357 -3.44 -12.59 -10.30
C GLU A 357 -3.73 -11.73 -11.52
N PHE A 358 -3.70 -10.41 -11.31
CA PHE A 358 -3.75 -9.44 -12.39
C PHE A 358 -2.45 -8.61 -12.38
N ALA A 359 -1.67 -8.71 -13.44
CA ALA A 359 -0.46 -7.92 -13.63
C ALA A 359 -0.54 -7.12 -14.92
N SER A 360 0.01 -5.91 -14.90
CA SER A 360 0.07 -5.02 -16.04
C SER A 360 1.33 -4.16 -16.03
N VAL A 361 1.83 -3.79 -17.20
CA VAL A 361 2.91 -2.84 -17.39
C VAL A 361 2.63 -2.02 -18.66
N GLY A 362 3.01 -0.75 -18.63
CA GLY A 362 2.76 0.17 -19.76
C GLY A 362 1.35 0.77 -19.73
N LYS A 363 0.95 1.32 -20.87
CA LYS A 363 -0.32 2.04 -21.04
C LYS A 363 -1.49 1.06 -21.22
N THR A 364 -2.64 1.39 -20.64
CA THR A 364 -3.89 0.68 -20.88
C THR A 364 -4.51 1.09 -22.20
N GLU A 365 -5.47 0.30 -22.71
CA GLU A 365 -6.24 0.64 -23.90
C GLU A 365 -6.97 1.98 -23.73
N GLU A 366 -7.51 2.26 -22.54
CA GLU A 366 -8.21 3.50 -22.22
C GLU A 366 -7.27 4.70 -22.27
N SER A 367 -6.04 4.57 -21.75
CA SER A 367 -5.06 5.66 -21.82
C SER A 367 -4.61 5.93 -23.25
N LEU A 368 -4.37 4.89 -24.07
CA LEU A 368 -4.02 5.03 -25.49
C LEU A 368 -5.13 5.73 -26.27
N LYS A 369 -6.40 5.41 -26.00
CA LYS A 369 -7.55 6.09 -26.62
C LYS A 369 -7.62 7.56 -26.24
N THR A 370 -7.42 7.87 -24.97
CA THR A 370 -7.45 9.26 -24.46
C THR A 370 -6.32 10.10 -25.06
N GLU A 371 -5.14 9.49 -25.25
CA GLU A 371 -3.97 10.14 -25.82
C GLU A 371 -3.96 10.13 -27.36
N ASN A 372 -4.97 9.52 -28.00
CA ASN A 372 -5.08 9.34 -29.47
C ASN A 372 -3.86 8.62 -30.08
N ILE A 373 -3.29 7.67 -29.36
CA ILE A 373 -2.17 6.85 -29.83
C ILE A 373 -2.72 5.63 -30.58
N PRO A 374 -2.35 5.43 -31.87
CA PRO A 374 -2.74 4.23 -32.62
C PRO A 374 -2.16 2.96 -31.97
N TYR A 375 -2.98 1.90 -31.86
CA TYR A 375 -2.55 0.64 -31.30
C TYR A 375 -3.26 -0.55 -31.96
N LYS A 376 -2.75 -1.75 -31.75
CA LYS A 376 -3.37 -3.02 -32.13
C LYS A 376 -3.52 -3.89 -30.89
N ILE A 377 -4.60 -4.68 -30.83
CA ILE A 377 -4.90 -5.57 -29.71
C ILE A 377 -4.63 -7.01 -30.13
N GLY A 378 -3.85 -7.73 -29.35
CA GLY A 378 -3.74 -9.19 -29.37
C GLY A 378 -4.24 -9.78 -28.07
N LYS A 379 -5.05 -10.83 -28.13
CA LYS A 379 -5.57 -11.54 -26.93
C LYS A 379 -5.26 -13.03 -27.03
N PHE A 380 -4.82 -13.61 -25.91
CA PHE A 380 -4.60 -15.04 -25.81
C PHE A 380 -5.22 -15.58 -24.50
N PRO A 381 -6.20 -16.48 -24.55
CA PRO A 381 -6.84 -17.04 -23.37
C PRO A 381 -5.92 -18.09 -22.71
N VAL A 382 -5.37 -17.78 -21.52
CA VAL A 382 -4.43 -18.64 -20.78
C VAL A 382 -5.02 -20.03 -20.47
N LYS A 383 -6.35 -20.13 -20.27
CA LYS A 383 -7.04 -21.43 -20.10
C LYS A 383 -6.83 -22.41 -21.26
N ALA A 384 -6.41 -21.94 -22.45
CA ALA A 384 -6.08 -22.79 -23.58
C ALA A 384 -4.74 -23.54 -23.40
N LEU A 385 -3.95 -23.21 -22.37
CA LEU A 385 -2.68 -23.84 -22.04
C LEU A 385 -2.81 -25.09 -21.16
N GLY A 386 -4.05 -25.55 -20.88
CA GLY A 386 -4.29 -26.76 -20.09
C GLY A 386 -3.99 -26.65 -18.59
N ARG A 387 -3.96 -25.42 -18.06
CA ARG A 387 -3.77 -25.13 -16.63
C ARG A 387 -5.01 -24.50 -16.04
#